data_cf418653023a703370708e9b975e0a51
#
_entry.id   cf418653023a703370708e9b975e0a51
#
_cell.length_a   1.000
_cell.length_b   1.000
_cell.length_c   1.000
_cell.angle_alpha   90.00
_cell.angle_beta   90.00
_cell.angle_gamma   90.00
#
_symmetry.space_group_name_H-M   'P 1'
#
loop_
_entity.id
_entity.type
_entity.pdbx_description
1 polymer ?
#
loop_
_entity_poly.entity_id
_entity_poly.type
_entity_poly.pdbx_seq_one_letter_code
_entity_poly.pdbx_strand_id
1 'polypeptide(L)'
;MTMNNSAITSEDLYIVQVANESHHYLAETICNEMAESAKARGTGIAKRSPDYLIEKMNEGKAIVALTNTGEWVGFCYIETWEHGKFVANSGLIVHPEHRKSGIATRIKQKAFELSRKKYPDAKIIGLTTSLAVMKINSDLGYEPTTFSELPADDAFWKGCSSCVNYDVLTRTNRKHCLCTGMLFDPVEAKKKEEAGNKKEDEWDFLTESPLYERWMRFKQRILLRREERRKKKLEEAELMA
;
A
#
# COMPACT_ATOMS: atom_id res chain seq x y z
N MET A 1 -40.08 21.21 3.84
CA MET A 1 -39.20 20.39 3.00
C MET A 1 -37.78 20.54 3.55
N THR A 2 -37.36 19.65 4.41
CA THR A 2 -36.01 19.62 4.98
C THR A 2 -35.10 18.94 3.97
N MET A 3 -34.21 19.72 3.34
CA MET A 3 -33.16 19.16 2.49
C MET A 3 -32.20 18.38 3.39
N ASN A 4 -32.16 17.06 3.22
CA ASN A 4 -31.14 16.20 3.80
C ASN A 4 -29.80 16.57 3.14
N ASN A 5 -28.98 17.29 3.87
CA ASN A 5 -27.60 17.56 3.51
C ASN A 5 -26.75 16.34 3.94
N SER A 6 -26.84 15.24 3.16
CA SER A 6 -25.93 14.12 3.30
C SER A 6 -24.54 14.63 2.89
N ALA A 7 -23.62 14.69 3.82
CA ALA A 7 -22.22 15.03 3.54
C ALA A 7 -21.70 14.08 2.45
N ILE A 8 -21.23 14.63 1.32
CA ILE A 8 -20.59 13.89 0.22
C ILE A 8 -19.35 13.22 0.85
N THR A 9 -19.35 11.90 0.92
CA THR A 9 -18.20 11.15 1.43
C THR A 9 -17.13 11.07 0.35
N SER A 10 -15.87 10.83 0.71
CA SER A 10 -14.80 10.63 -0.27
C SER A 10 -15.06 9.41 -1.18
N GLU A 11 -15.98 8.54 -0.81
CA GLU A 11 -16.44 7.41 -1.62
C GLU A 11 -17.27 7.86 -2.82
N ASP A 12 -17.99 8.95 -2.68
CA ASP A 12 -18.87 9.49 -3.74
C ASP A 12 -18.09 10.30 -4.80
N LEU A 13 -16.83 10.68 -4.50
CA LEU A 13 -16.02 11.52 -5.39
C LEU A 13 -15.20 10.74 -6.42
N TYR A 14 -14.92 9.46 -6.17
CA TYR A 14 -13.99 8.68 -6.99
C TYR A 14 -14.54 7.29 -7.34
N ILE A 15 -14.33 6.88 -8.59
CA ILE A 15 -14.60 5.54 -9.09
C ILE A 15 -13.30 4.76 -9.16
N VAL A 16 -13.20 3.61 -8.47
CA VAL A 16 -12.05 2.71 -8.52
C VAL A 16 -12.47 1.38 -9.13
N GLN A 17 -11.94 1.06 -10.29
CA GLN A 17 -12.37 -0.10 -11.07
C GLN A 17 -11.21 -0.81 -11.77
N VAL A 18 -11.45 -2.05 -12.23
CA VAL A 18 -10.53 -2.73 -13.13
C VAL A 18 -10.56 -2.02 -14.47
N ALA A 19 -9.39 -1.67 -14.98
CA ALA A 19 -9.24 -1.02 -16.26
C ALA A 19 -9.50 -2.00 -17.42
N ASN A 20 -9.97 -1.47 -18.53
CA ASN A 20 -10.25 -2.18 -19.78
C ASN A 20 -9.87 -1.30 -20.97
N GLU A 21 -10.23 -1.69 -22.18
CA GLU A 21 -9.91 -1.00 -23.43
C GLU A 21 -10.36 0.48 -23.45
N SER A 22 -11.48 0.82 -22.80
CA SER A 22 -11.97 2.20 -22.75
C SER A 22 -11.04 3.17 -22.00
N HIS A 23 -10.02 2.65 -21.30
CA HIS A 23 -9.05 3.42 -20.52
C HIS A 23 -7.69 3.54 -21.20
N HIS A 24 -7.49 2.99 -22.41
CA HIS A 24 -6.20 3.03 -23.12
C HIS A 24 -5.65 4.44 -23.33
N TYR A 25 -6.53 5.42 -23.52
CA TYR A 25 -6.16 6.82 -23.70
C TYR A 25 -5.41 7.42 -22.49
N LEU A 26 -5.51 6.79 -21.32
CA LEU A 26 -4.82 7.21 -20.09
C LEU A 26 -3.37 6.71 -20.01
N ALA A 27 -2.97 5.73 -20.83
CA ALA A 27 -1.70 5.04 -20.65
C ALA A 27 -0.49 5.98 -20.72
N GLU A 28 -0.50 6.93 -21.64
CA GLU A 28 0.57 7.93 -21.78
C GLU A 28 0.62 8.88 -20.58
N THR A 29 -0.54 9.40 -20.14
CA THR A 29 -0.65 10.28 -18.97
C THR A 29 -0.14 9.57 -17.71
N ILE A 30 -0.51 8.30 -17.52
CA ILE A 30 -0.06 7.49 -16.39
C ILE A 30 1.46 7.29 -16.42
N CYS A 31 2.03 6.96 -17.57
CA CYS A 31 3.48 6.77 -17.73
C CYS A 31 4.25 8.07 -17.43
N ASN A 32 3.76 9.21 -17.89
CA ASN A 32 4.36 10.51 -17.66
C ASN A 32 4.34 10.86 -16.17
N GLU A 33 3.21 10.73 -15.49
CA GLU A 33 3.13 10.97 -14.05
C GLU A 33 4.00 10.01 -13.25
N MET A 34 4.10 8.73 -13.64
CA MET A 34 5.02 7.79 -13.01
C MET A 34 6.47 8.26 -13.11
N ALA A 35 6.89 8.74 -14.28
CA ALA A 35 8.26 9.23 -14.53
C ALA A 35 8.55 10.50 -13.73
N GLU A 36 7.63 11.46 -13.74
CA GLU A 36 7.73 12.73 -13.01
C GLU A 36 7.77 12.51 -11.50
N SER A 37 6.88 11.69 -10.98
CA SER A 37 6.83 11.33 -9.58
C SER A 37 8.06 10.55 -9.11
N ALA A 38 8.65 9.70 -9.95
CA ALA A 38 9.90 9.00 -9.66
C ALA A 38 11.06 9.98 -9.55
N LYS A 39 11.18 10.91 -10.53
CA LYS A 39 12.19 11.98 -10.54
C LYS A 39 12.10 12.88 -9.31
N ALA A 40 10.88 13.34 -8.97
CA ALA A 40 10.66 14.25 -7.84
C ALA A 40 11.02 13.61 -6.48
N ARG A 41 10.86 12.29 -6.35
CA ARG A 41 11.16 11.56 -5.10
C ARG A 41 12.59 11.04 -5.02
N GLY A 42 13.34 11.05 -6.11
CA GLY A 42 14.66 10.42 -6.17
C GLY A 42 14.64 8.92 -5.92
N THR A 43 13.48 8.25 -6.10
CA THR A 43 13.30 6.81 -5.85
C THR A 43 12.50 6.18 -6.98
N GLY A 44 12.85 4.93 -7.33
CA GLY A 44 12.32 4.34 -8.55
C GLY A 44 10.88 3.84 -8.45
N ILE A 45 10.02 4.36 -9.31
CA ILE A 45 8.98 3.54 -9.93
C ILE A 45 9.64 2.98 -11.21
N ALA A 46 9.49 1.70 -11.48
CA ALA A 46 10.02 1.10 -12.68
C ALA A 46 9.42 1.81 -13.92
N LYS A 47 10.29 2.25 -14.83
CA LYS A 47 9.85 2.90 -16.06
C LYS A 47 9.04 1.91 -16.91
N ARG A 48 7.89 2.34 -17.40
CA ARG A 48 6.99 1.55 -18.24
C ARG A 48 6.66 2.31 -19.52
N SER A 49 6.34 1.58 -20.59
CA SER A 49 5.79 2.16 -21.81
C SER A 49 4.26 2.20 -21.77
N PRO A 50 3.62 3.08 -22.54
CA PRO A 50 2.17 3.06 -22.70
C PRO A 50 1.65 1.69 -23.15
N ASP A 51 2.28 1.05 -24.13
CA ASP A 51 1.89 -0.28 -24.63
C ASP A 51 1.88 -1.34 -23.53
N TYR A 52 2.86 -1.31 -22.63
CA TYR A 52 2.90 -2.21 -21.49
C TYR A 52 1.71 -2.02 -20.54
N LEU A 53 1.31 -0.77 -20.28
CA LEU A 53 0.13 -0.50 -19.46
C LEU A 53 -1.17 -0.92 -20.17
N ILE A 54 -1.26 -0.70 -21.47
CA ILE A 54 -2.40 -1.13 -22.33
C ILE A 54 -2.53 -2.65 -22.26
N GLU A 55 -1.43 -3.39 -22.36
CA GLU A 55 -1.44 -4.85 -22.19
C GLU A 55 -2.02 -5.25 -20.83
N LYS A 56 -1.60 -4.60 -19.72
CA LYS A 56 -2.15 -4.89 -18.40
C LYS A 56 -3.63 -4.54 -18.26
N MET A 57 -4.12 -3.51 -18.96
CA MET A 57 -5.55 -3.17 -19.04
C MET A 57 -6.33 -4.24 -19.80
N ASN A 58 -5.83 -4.70 -20.96
CA ASN A 58 -6.44 -5.75 -21.78
C ASN A 58 -6.50 -7.09 -21.04
N GLU A 59 -5.48 -7.43 -20.26
CA GLU A 59 -5.45 -8.63 -19.43
C GLU A 59 -6.38 -8.54 -18.18
N GLY A 60 -7.02 -7.39 -17.94
CA GLY A 60 -7.78 -7.12 -16.73
C GLY A 60 -6.92 -7.24 -15.48
N LYS A 61 -5.67 -6.81 -15.56
CA LYS A 61 -4.66 -6.80 -14.48
C LYS A 61 -4.33 -5.38 -14.01
N ALA A 62 -5.01 -4.37 -14.51
CA ALA A 62 -4.82 -2.98 -14.13
C ALA A 62 -6.04 -2.44 -13.37
N ILE A 63 -5.79 -1.51 -12.46
CA ILE A 63 -6.79 -0.78 -11.70
C ILE A 63 -6.63 0.70 -12.03
N VAL A 64 -7.74 1.36 -12.34
CA VAL A 64 -7.79 2.80 -12.58
C VAL A 64 -8.73 3.45 -11.57
N ALA A 65 -8.35 4.63 -11.11
CA ALA A 65 -9.20 5.52 -10.34
C ALA A 65 -9.49 6.78 -11.15
N LEU A 66 -10.75 7.16 -11.20
CA LEU A 66 -11.27 8.32 -11.92
C LEU A 66 -12.11 9.17 -10.98
N THR A 67 -12.25 10.47 -11.28
CA THR A 67 -13.32 11.30 -10.71
C THR A 67 -14.67 10.89 -11.27
N ASN A 68 -15.76 11.38 -10.70
CA ASN A 68 -17.10 11.21 -11.26
C ASN A 68 -17.28 11.88 -12.62
N THR A 69 -16.40 12.83 -12.99
CA THR A 69 -16.34 13.48 -14.29
C THR A 69 -15.47 12.75 -15.31
N GLY A 70 -14.83 11.64 -14.91
CA GLY A 70 -14.00 10.81 -15.79
C GLY A 70 -12.52 11.23 -15.86
N GLU A 71 -12.08 12.19 -15.04
CA GLU A 71 -10.68 12.59 -14.99
C GLU A 71 -9.83 11.53 -14.27
N TRP A 72 -8.62 11.30 -14.74
CA TRP A 72 -7.71 10.34 -14.15
C TRP A 72 -7.18 10.83 -12.78
N VAL A 73 -7.25 9.92 -11.81
CA VAL A 73 -6.85 10.17 -10.43
C VAL A 73 -5.69 9.29 -9.98
N GLY A 74 -5.67 8.04 -10.42
CA GLY A 74 -4.64 7.11 -10.00
C GLY A 74 -4.69 5.76 -10.70
N PHE A 75 -3.64 4.97 -10.48
CA PHE A 75 -3.43 3.71 -11.17
C PHE A 75 -2.62 2.72 -10.33
N CYS A 76 -2.82 1.44 -10.57
CA CYS A 76 -1.99 0.33 -10.09
C CYS A 76 -2.19 -0.85 -11.03
N TYR A 77 -1.24 -1.76 -11.11
CA TYR A 77 -1.41 -3.01 -11.86
C TYR A 77 -0.82 -4.19 -11.08
N ILE A 78 -1.24 -5.40 -11.46
CA ILE A 78 -0.71 -6.64 -10.91
C ILE A 78 0.10 -7.39 -11.97
N GLU A 79 1.12 -8.08 -11.54
CA GLU A 79 2.02 -8.84 -12.39
C GLU A 79 2.41 -10.14 -11.71
N THR A 80 2.51 -11.24 -12.48
CA THR A 80 2.79 -12.58 -11.95
C THR A 80 4.21 -13.01 -12.25
N TRP A 81 4.80 -13.73 -11.30
CA TRP A 81 6.16 -14.25 -11.38
C TRP A 81 6.21 -15.73 -10.98
N GLU A 82 7.23 -16.44 -11.45
CA GLU A 82 7.44 -17.86 -11.14
C GLU A 82 6.17 -18.70 -11.37
N HIS A 83 5.61 -18.60 -12.59
CA HIS A 83 4.41 -19.35 -12.98
C HIS A 83 3.19 -19.11 -12.05
N GLY A 84 3.04 -17.90 -11.53
CA GLY A 84 1.91 -17.52 -10.70
C GLY A 84 2.07 -17.82 -9.21
N LYS A 85 3.25 -18.23 -8.75
CA LYS A 85 3.54 -18.35 -7.30
C LYS A 85 3.55 -17.02 -6.58
N PHE A 86 3.93 -15.96 -7.30
CA PHE A 86 3.96 -14.61 -6.78
C PHE A 86 3.13 -13.67 -7.64
N VAL A 87 2.46 -12.73 -6.98
CA VAL A 87 1.79 -11.58 -7.60
C VAL A 87 2.38 -10.30 -7.05
N ALA A 88 2.96 -9.47 -7.90
CA ALA A 88 3.41 -8.15 -7.51
C ALA A 88 2.29 -7.11 -7.73
N ASN A 89 1.99 -6.30 -6.72
CA ASN A 89 1.18 -5.10 -6.89
C ASN A 89 2.10 -3.91 -7.18
N SER A 90 2.16 -3.52 -8.43
CA SER A 90 3.16 -2.61 -8.99
C SER A 90 2.55 -1.30 -9.49
N GLY A 91 3.39 -0.28 -9.63
CA GLY A 91 3.05 0.97 -10.31
C GLY A 91 1.96 1.80 -9.62
N LEU A 92 1.79 1.69 -8.29
CA LEU A 92 0.87 2.55 -7.57
C LEU A 92 1.26 4.02 -7.73
N ILE A 93 0.38 4.76 -8.37
CA ILE A 93 0.54 6.20 -8.58
C ILE A 93 -0.79 6.91 -8.34
N VAL A 94 -0.75 8.10 -7.75
CA VAL A 94 -1.89 8.99 -7.54
C VAL A 94 -1.49 10.38 -8.00
N HIS A 95 -2.35 10.99 -8.81
CA HIS A 95 -2.17 12.34 -9.30
C HIS A 95 -1.94 13.31 -8.12
N PRO A 96 -1.00 14.25 -8.20
CA PRO A 96 -0.61 15.12 -7.08
C PRO A 96 -1.79 15.81 -6.37
N GLU A 97 -2.76 16.32 -7.13
CA GLU A 97 -3.93 17.04 -6.61
C GLU A 97 -4.89 16.17 -5.79
N HIS A 98 -4.86 14.85 -6.04
CA HIS A 98 -5.75 13.88 -5.35
C HIS A 98 -5.04 13.11 -4.24
N ARG A 99 -3.79 13.43 -3.90
CA ARG A 99 -3.07 12.82 -2.78
C ARG A 99 -3.69 13.22 -1.45
N LYS A 100 -3.49 12.37 -0.44
CA LYS A 100 -4.06 12.52 0.93
C LYS A 100 -5.58 12.41 1.01
N SER A 101 -6.27 12.00 -0.05
CA SER A 101 -7.73 11.75 -0.10
C SER A 101 -8.14 10.31 0.27
N GLY A 102 -7.19 9.43 0.61
CA GLY A 102 -7.47 8.00 0.86
C GLY A 102 -7.51 7.15 -0.42
N ILE A 103 -7.45 7.73 -1.61
CA ILE A 103 -7.60 7.02 -2.88
C ILE A 103 -6.52 5.95 -3.11
N ALA A 104 -5.28 6.17 -2.64
CA ALA A 104 -4.21 5.17 -2.72
C ALA A 104 -4.58 3.88 -1.99
N THR A 105 -5.23 3.99 -0.83
CA THR A 105 -5.74 2.84 -0.05
C THR A 105 -6.79 2.08 -0.84
N ARG A 106 -7.77 2.76 -1.42
CA ARG A 106 -8.83 2.14 -2.24
C ARG A 106 -8.27 1.43 -3.48
N ILE A 107 -7.31 2.05 -4.18
CA ILE A 107 -6.63 1.44 -5.33
C ILE A 107 -5.88 0.17 -4.89
N LYS A 108 -5.12 0.24 -3.79
CA LYS A 108 -4.36 -0.91 -3.27
C LYS A 108 -5.26 -2.03 -2.79
N GLN A 109 -6.35 -1.70 -2.11
CA GLN A 109 -7.36 -2.68 -1.71
C GLN A 109 -7.93 -3.39 -2.95
N LYS A 110 -8.31 -2.65 -3.99
CA LYS A 110 -8.82 -3.22 -5.23
C LYS A 110 -7.79 -4.09 -5.96
N ALA A 111 -6.50 -3.69 -5.94
CA ALA A 111 -5.40 -4.48 -6.50
C ALA A 111 -5.17 -5.78 -5.70
N PHE A 112 -5.28 -5.71 -4.39
CA PHE A 112 -5.19 -6.86 -3.50
C PHE A 112 -6.34 -7.85 -3.75
N GLU A 113 -7.59 -7.37 -3.78
CA GLU A 113 -8.77 -8.17 -4.08
C GLU A 113 -8.66 -8.85 -5.47
N LEU A 114 -8.21 -8.10 -6.48
CA LEU A 114 -7.99 -8.62 -7.83
C LEU A 114 -6.91 -9.72 -7.83
N SER A 115 -5.82 -9.51 -7.09
CA SER A 115 -4.74 -10.50 -6.94
C SER A 115 -5.26 -11.79 -6.29
N ARG A 116 -6.00 -11.67 -5.19
CA ARG A 116 -6.61 -12.81 -4.49
C ARG A 116 -7.62 -13.56 -5.35
N LYS A 117 -8.42 -12.82 -6.15
CA LYS A 117 -9.43 -13.41 -7.04
C LYS A 117 -8.80 -14.18 -8.19
N LYS A 118 -7.77 -13.60 -8.86
CA LYS A 118 -7.12 -14.22 -10.02
C LYS A 118 -6.12 -15.32 -9.65
N TYR A 119 -5.46 -15.17 -8.48
CA TYR A 119 -4.36 -16.02 -8.03
C TYR A 119 -4.50 -16.33 -6.52
N PRO A 120 -5.49 -17.16 -6.14
CA PRO A 120 -5.87 -17.37 -4.73
C PRO A 120 -4.75 -17.93 -3.84
N ASP A 121 -3.85 -18.73 -4.44
CA ASP A 121 -2.76 -19.40 -3.72
C ASP A 121 -1.42 -18.66 -3.82
N ALA A 122 -1.36 -17.60 -4.62
CA ALA A 122 -0.13 -16.85 -4.82
C ALA A 122 0.22 -15.99 -3.60
N LYS A 123 1.50 -15.90 -3.29
CA LYS A 123 2.04 -14.88 -2.40
C LYS A 123 1.95 -13.51 -3.08
N ILE A 124 1.45 -12.49 -2.36
CA ILE A 124 1.35 -11.14 -2.94
C ILE A 124 2.48 -10.29 -2.39
N ILE A 125 3.22 -9.65 -3.28
CA ILE A 125 4.44 -8.91 -2.93
C ILE A 125 4.36 -7.44 -3.33
N GLY A 126 5.15 -6.62 -2.63
CA GLY A 126 5.38 -5.23 -2.97
C GLY A 126 6.77 -4.78 -2.52
N LEU A 127 7.42 -3.96 -3.34
CA LEU A 127 8.67 -3.28 -2.99
C LEU A 127 8.39 -1.78 -2.89
N THR A 128 8.74 -1.16 -1.77
CA THR A 128 8.48 0.27 -1.58
C THR A 128 9.49 0.94 -0.66
N THR A 129 9.78 2.23 -0.92
CA THR A 129 10.48 3.14 0.00
C THR A 129 9.52 4.05 0.76
N SER A 130 8.21 4.00 0.46
CA SER A 130 7.19 4.89 1.01
C SER A 130 6.59 4.32 2.28
N LEU A 131 6.74 5.02 3.41
CA LEU A 131 6.07 4.67 4.67
C LEU A 131 4.55 4.61 4.55
N ALA A 132 3.95 5.51 3.74
CA ALA A 132 2.51 5.50 3.50
C ALA A 132 2.07 4.21 2.78
N VAL A 133 2.84 3.74 1.79
CA VAL A 133 2.55 2.48 1.09
C VAL A 133 2.81 1.27 2.00
N MET A 134 3.86 1.30 2.84
CA MET A 134 4.08 0.25 3.84
C MET A 134 2.88 0.12 4.78
N LYS A 135 2.36 1.26 5.28
CA LYS A 135 1.17 1.26 6.14
C LYS A 135 -0.04 0.64 5.43
N ILE A 136 -0.35 1.07 4.20
CA ILE A 136 -1.47 0.52 3.43
C ILE A 136 -1.29 -0.99 3.23
N ASN A 137 -0.08 -1.45 2.92
CA ASN A 137 0.21 -2.87 2.77
C ASN A 137 0.01 -3.62 4.09
N SER A 138 0.50 -3.10 5.22
CA SER A 138 0.31 -3.72 6.54
C SER A 138 -1.17 -3.80 6.93
N ASP A 139 -1.95 -2.77 6.65
CA ASP A 139 -3.40 -2.76 6.88
C ASP A 139 -4.14 -3.83 6.02
N LEU A 140 -3.54 -4.26 4.89
CA LEU A 140 -4.00 -5.36 4.04
C LEU A 140 -3.43 -6.74 4.43
N GLY A 141 -2.67 -6.82 5.52
CA GLY A 141 -2.10 -8.06 6.02
C GLY A 141 -0.74 -8.46 5.43
N TYR A 142 -0.07 -7.56 4.71
CA TYR A 142 1.32 -7.81 4.31
C TYR A 142 2.25 -7.61 5.50
N GLU A 143 3.30 -8.40 5.56
CA GLU A 143 4.36 -8.28 6.53
C GLU A 143 5.68 -7.86 5.86
N PRO A 144 6.54 -7.09 6.55
CA PRO A 144 7.90 -6.86 6.08
C PRO A 144 8.62 -8.19 5.90
N THR A 145 9.36 -8.32 4.79
CA THR A 145 10.08 -9.55 4.48
C THR A 145 11.48 -9.26 3.95
N THR A 146 12.35 -10.27 4.01
CA THR A 146 13.68 -10.19 3.43
C THR A 146 13.64 -10.39 1.92
N PHE A 147 14.67 -9.93 1.22
CA PHE A 147 14.74 -10.06 -0.23
C PHE A 147 14.90 -11.52 -0.70
N SER A 148 15.34 -12.41 0.20
CA SER A 148 15.42 -13.85 -0.08
C SER A 148 14.06 -14.54 -0.23
N GLU A 149 12.99 -13.93 0.29
CA GLU A 149 11.61 -14.42 0.18
C GLU A 149 10.88 -13.90 -1.06
N LEU A 150 11.54 -13.02 -1.83
CA LEU A 150 11.00 -12.47 -3.08
C LEU A 150 11.34 -13.37 -4.26
N PRO A 151 10.69 -13.22 -5.44
CA PRO A 151 10.98 -14.04 -6.60
C PRO A 151 12.46 -14.08 -6.96
N ALA A 152 12.97 -15.26 -7.27
CA ALA A 152 14.33 -15.45 -7.77
C ALA A 152 14.46 -15.08 -9.26
N ASP A 153 13.36 -14.92 -9.97
CA ASP A 153 13.26 -14.65 -11.40
C ASP A 153 14.01 -13.36 -11.80
N ASP A 154 14.95 -13.48 -12.73
CA ASP A 154 15.72 -12.35 -13.26
C ASP A 154 14.83 -11.28 -13.90
N ALA A 155 13.72 -11.67 -14.51
CA ALA A 155 12.77 -10.75 -15.13
C ALA A 155 12.09 -9.84 -14.08
N PHE A 156 11.80 -10.37 -12.88
CA PHE A 156 11.32 -9.56 -11.76
C PHE A 156 12.31 -8.45 -11.39
N TRP A 157 13.57 -8.82 -11.20
CA TRP A 157 14.63 -7.88 -10.80
C TRP A 157 15.03 -6.90 -11.91
N LYS A 158 14.83 -7.28 -13.20
CA LYS A 158 15.01 -6.38 -14.33
C LYS A 158 14.11 -5.14 -14.22
N GLY A 159 12.96 -5.24 -13.57
CA GLY A 159 12.09 -4.12 -13.27
C GLY A 159 12.76 -3.00 -12.45
N CYS A 160 13.81 -3.33 -11.68
CA CYS A 160 14.58 -2.36 -10.90
C CYS A 160 15.70 -1.66 -11.69
N SER A 161 16.01 -2.07 -12.93
CA SER A 161 17.16 -1.58 -13.71
C SER A 161 17.14 -0.07 -13.97
N SER A 162 15.95 0.55 -14.02
CA SER A 162 15.80 2.00 -14.20
C SER A 162 15.77 2.78 -12.88
N CYS A 163 15.92 2.11 -11.73
CA CYS A 163 15.88 2.74 -10.42
C CYS A 163 17.23 3.35 -10.07
N VAL A 164 17.24 4.54 -9.45
CA VAL A 164 18.44 5.22 -8.96
C VAL A 164 19.22 4.39 -7.91
N ASN A 165 18.56 3.44 -7.25
CA ASN A 165 19.16 2.56 -6.24
C ASN A 165 19.58 1.18 -6.82
N TYR A 166 19.62 1.04 -8.15
CA TYR A 166 19.94 -0.24 -8.78
C TYR A 166 21.35 -0.73 -8.47
N ASP A 167 22.29 0.18 -8.27
CA ASP A 167 23.66 -0.11 -7.84
C ASP A 167 23.69 -0.82 -6.47
N VAL A 168 22.85 -0.40 -5.51
CA VAL A 168 22.74 -1.06 -4.19
C VAL A 168 22.27 -2.50 -4.36
N LEU A 169 21.26 -2.71 -5.20
CA LEU A 169 20.70 -4.03 -5.47
C LEU A 169 21.71 -4.97 -6.10
N THR A 170 22.45 -4.49 -7.11
CA THR A 170 23.43 -5.29 -7.87
C THR A 170 24.66 -5.66 -7.04
N ARG A 171 25.26 -4.69 -6.33
CA ARG A 171 26.46 -4.95 -5.51
C ARG A 171 26.19 -5.86 -4.30
N THR A 172 24.94 -5.99 -3.88
CA THR A 172 24.51 -6.89 -2.80
C THR A 172 23.95 -8.22 -3.30
N ASN A 173 24.10 -8.53 -4.61
CA ASN A 173 23.51 -9.72 -5.22
C ASN A 173 22.02 -9.88 -4.87
N ARG A 174 21.25 -8.78 -4.94
CA ARG A 174 19.79 -8.73 -4.66
C ARG A 174 19.40 -9.07 -3.22
N LYS A 175 20.36 -9.06 -2.28
CA LYS A 175 20.07 -9.35 -0.87
C LYS A 175 19.57 -8.12 -0.12
N HIS A 176 19.90 -6.92 -0.58
CA HIS A 176 19.53 -5.65 0.06
C HIS A 176 19.24 -4.55 -0.97
N CYS A 177 18.32 -3.68 -0.62
CA CYS A 177 18.05 -2.41 -1.31
C CYS A 177 17.47 -1.41 -0.30
N LEU A 178 17.28 -0.14 -0.71
CA LEU A 178 16.59 0.85 0.11
C LEU A 178 15.05 0.64 0.15
N CYS A 179 14.51 -0.21 -0.70
CA CYS A 179 13.13 -0.64 -0.61
C CYS A 179 12.93 -1.63 0.54
N THR A 180 11.78 -1.56 1.19
CA THR A 180 11.28 -2.63 2.05
C THR A 180 10.49 -3.63 1.21
N GLY A 181 10.84 -4.91 1.31
CA GLY A 181 10.01 -6.00 0.80
C GLY A 181 8.82 -6.19 1.72
N MET A 182 7.64 -6.32 1.13
CA MET A 182 6.40 -6.61 1.84
C MET A 182 5.74 -7.83 1.20
N LEU A 183 5.31 -8.79 2.01
CA LEU A 183 4.77 -10.08 1.57
C LEU A 183 3.45 -10.37 2.28
N PHE A 184 2.43 -10.73 1.53
CA PHE A 184 1.23 -11.39 2.02
C PHE A 184 1.29 -12.86 1.61
N ASP A 185 1.32 -13.77 2.59
CA ASP A 185 1.25 -15.22 2.37
C ASP A 185 -0.16 -15.73 2.73
N PRO A 186 -0.94 -16.25 1.76
CA PRO A 186 -2.30 -16.72 2.01
C PRO A 186 -2.36 -17.91 2.97
N VAL A 187 -1.31 -18.72 3.03
CA VAL A 187 -1.24 -19.88 3.94
C VAL A 187 -1.03 -19.41 5.37
N GLU A 188 -0.08 -18.49 5.56
CA GLU A 188 0.19 -17.94 6.89
C GLU A 188 -0.99 -17.07 7.39
N ALA A 189 -1.67 -16.34 6.49
CA ALA A 189 -2.86 -15.57 6.84
C ALA A 189 -3.98 -16.48 7.39
N LYS A 190 -4.26 -17.61 6.71
CA LYS A 190 -5.25 -18.59 7.19
C LYS A 190 -4.86 -19.18 8.55
N LYS A 191 -3.59 -19.55 8.73
CA LYS A 191 -3.11 -20.07 10.03
C LYS A 191 -3.28 -19.04 11.15
N LYS A 192 -3.06 -17.75 10.87
CA LYS A 192 -3.25 -16.67 11.85
C LYS A 192 -4.72 -16.46 12.19
N GLU A 193 -5.62 -16.53 11.21
CA GLU A 193 -7.06 -16.47 11.43
C GLU A 193 -7.53 -17.65 12.30
N GLU A 194 -7.07 -18.86 11.99
CA GLU A 194 -7.38 -20.07 12.78
C GLU A 194 -6.76 -20.02 14.18
N ALA A 195 -5.56 -19.49 14.33
CA ALA A 195 -4.90 -19.30 15.63
C ALA A 195 -5.49 -18.12 16.42
N GLY A 196 -5.97 -17.07 15.73
CA GLY A 196 -6.65 -15.94 16.35
C GLY A 196 -7.92 -16.35 17.11
N ASN A 197 -8.67 -17.30 16.54
CA ASN A 197 -9.80 -17.91 17.21
C ASN A 197 -9.43 -18.76 18.44
N LYS A 198 -8.15 -19.16 18.59
CA LYS A 198 -7.65 -19.88 19.78
C LYS A 198 -6.92 -18.98 20.76
N LYS A 199 -6.52 -17.76 20.36
CA LYS A 199 -5.70 -16.86 21.18
C LYS A 199 -6.49 -15.97 22.13
N GLU A 200 -7.80 -15.89 22.01
CA GLU A 200 -8.60 -15.19 23.04
C GLU A 200 -8.43 -15.85 24.41
N ASP A 201 -8.32 -17.18 24.44
CA ASP A 201 -8.12 -17.91 25.72
C ASP A 201 -6.65 -17.87 26.24
N GLU A 202 -5.66 -17.66 25.36
CA GLU A 202 -4.23 -17.69 25.75
C GLU A 202 -3.71 -16.30 26.19
N TRP A 203 -4.41 -15.22 25.79
CA TRP A 203 -4.07 -13.86 26.18
C TRP A 203 -4.56 -13.49 27.59
N ASP A 204 -5.52 -14.19 28.16
CA ASP A 204 -5.99 -13.98 29.55
C ASP A 204 -4.85 -14.17 30.55
N PHE A 205 -3.98 -15.14 30.35
CA PHE A 205 -2.80 -15.34 31.20
C PHE A 205 -1.84 -14.14 31.21
N LEU A 206 -1.65 -13.47 30.08
CA LEU A 206 -0.79 -12.28 30.00
C LEU A 206 -1.46 -11.04 30.58
N THR A 207 -2.76 -10.90 30.44
CA THR A 207 -3.54 -9.78 30.99
C THR A 207 -3.64 -9.86 32.52
N GLU A 208 -3.63 -11.03 33.10
CA GLU A 208 -3.60 -11.27 34.56
C GLU A 208 -2.20 -11.16 35.17
N SER A 209 -1.14 -11.00 34.36
CA SER A 209 0.21 -10.92 34.87
C SER A 209 0.49 -9.56 35.55
N PRO A 210 1.21 -9.53 36.69
CA PRO A 210 1.62 -8.28 37.34
C PRO A 210 2.47 -7.36 36.45
N LEU A 211 3.15 -7.94 35.44
CA LEU A 211 3.93 -7.20 34.44
C LEU A 211 3.04 -6.43 33.48
N TYR A 212 1.93 -7.03 33.03
CA TYR A 212 0.95 -6.38 32.19
C TYR A 212 0.27 -5.20 32.89
N GLU A 213 -0.15 -5.35 34.12
CA GLU A 213 -0.71 -4.27 34.94
C GLU A 213 0.29 -3.13 35.15
N ARG A 214 1.56 -3.45 35.39
CA ARG A 214 2.62 -2.47 35.54
C ARG A 214 2.88 -1.71 34.25
N TRP A 215 2.85 -2.41 33.11
CA TRP A 215 2.96 -1.81 31.78
C TRP A 215 1.75 -0.91 31.44
N MET A 216 0.55 -1.35 31.74
CA MET A 216 -0.67 -0.56 31.55
C MET A 216 -0.67 0.72 32.38
N ARG A 217 -0.27 0.65 33.66
CA ARG A 217 -0.07 1.83 34.53
C ARG A 217 0.97 2.80 33.98
N PHE A 218 2.05 2.26 33.43
CA PHE A 218 3.07 3.09 32.77
C PHE A 218 2.53 3.78 31.51
N LYS A 219 1.82 3.06 30.66
CA LYS A 219 1.18 3.58 29.46
C LYS A 219 0.15 4.68 29.78
N GLN A 220 -0.68 4.49 30.79
CA GLN A 220 -1.63 5.50 31.25
C GLN A 220 -0.94 6.78 31.73
N ARG A 221 0.16 6.66 32.49
CA ARG A 221 0.92 7.83 32.94
C ARG A 221 1.53 8.63 31.78
N ILE A 222 1.97 7.96 30.71
CA ILE A 222 2.47 8.63 29.50
C ILE A 222 1.34 9.38 28.81
N LEU A 223 0.17 8.77 28.67
CA LEU A 223 -0.98 9.38 28.03
C LEU A 223 -1.47 10.62 28.80
N LEU A 224 -1.60 10.51 30.12
CA LEU A 224 -1.99 11.64 31.00
C LEU A 224 -0.98 12.81 30.89
N ARG A 225 0.32 12.53 30.92
CA ARG A 225 1.35 13.57 30.74
C ARG A 225 1.30 14.24 29.37
N ARG A 226 0.90 13.50 28.31
CA ARG A 226 0.70 14.07 26.96
C ARG A 226 -0.51 14.99 26.91
N GLU A 227 -1.61 14.60 27.57
CA GLU A 227 -2.82 15.41 27.66
C GLU A 227 -2.59 16.70 28.49
N GLU A 228 -1.90 16.58 29.62
CA GLU A 228 -1.51 17.74 30.45
C GLU A 228 -0.65 18.74 29.66
N ARG A 229 0.36 18.24 28.92
CA ARG A 229 1.20 19.10 28.06
C ARG A 229 0.40 19.73 26.93
N ARG A 230 -0.60 19.05 26.41
CA ARG A 230 -1.46 19.58 25.35
C ARG A 230 -2.39 20.67 25.90
N LYS A 231 -2.98 20.46 27.08
CA LYS A 231 -3.80 21.47 27.77
C LYS A 231 -2.98 22.72 28.09
N LYS A 232 -1.79 22.54 28.66
CA LYS A 232 -0.90 23.65 28.98
C LYS A 232 -0.50 24.47 27.76
N LYS A 233 -0.23 23.82 26.62
CA LYS A 233 0.06 24.54 25.36
C LYS A 233 -1.14 25.30 24.81
N LEU A 234 -2.37 24.80 25.01
CA LEU A 234 -3.59 25.49 24.61
C LEU A 234 -3.84 26.72 25.49
N GLU A 235 -3.68 26.56 26.81
CA GLU A 235 -3.80 27.68 27.78
C GLU A 235 -2.75 28.77 27.52
N GLU A 236 -1.48 28.38 27.22
CA GLU A 236 -0.43 29.35 26.86
C GLU A 236 -0.73 30.06 25.54
N ALA A 237 -1.35 29.40 24.57
CA ALA A 237 -1.74 30.01 23.30
C ALA A 237 -2.93 30.95 23.43
N GLU A 238 -3.90 30.66 24.31
CA GLU A 238 -5.03 31.51 24.61
C GLU A 238 -4.62 32.76 25.40
N LEU A 239 -3.58 32.69 26.24
CA LEU A 239 -3.03 33.84 26.98
C LEU A 239 -2.19 34.81 26.11
N MET A 240 -1.73 34.35 24.93
CA MET A 240 -0.96 35.12 23.97
C MET A 240 -1.80 35.76 22.85
N ALA A 241 -3.09 35.44 22.77
CA ALA A 241 -4.03 35.97 21.77
C ALA A 241 -4.86 37.13 22.30
#